data_46e02d88b350ba498402a56dcaf903b4
#
_entry.id   46e02d88b350ba498402a56dcaf903b4
#
_cell.length_a   1.000
_cell.length_b   1.000
_cell.length_c   1.000
_cell.angle_alpha   90.00
_cell.angle_beta   90.00
_cell.angle_gamma   90.00
#
_symmetry.space_group_name_H-M   'P 1'
#
loop_
_entity.id
_entity.type
_entity.pdbx_description
1 polymer ?
#
loop_
_entity_poly.entity_id
_entity_poly.type
_entity_poly.pdbx_seq_one_letter_code
_entity_poly.pdbx_strand_id
1 'polypeptide(L)'
;DEKHGTYKFRCPAGHWHYINTKLPNHLNAQWGFNGNLDLPTFTPSINERTGYYVNPELYPKTKEYSYQCHFIITNGKIQFCGDCSHGLAGQTMELPEME
;
A
#
# COMPACT_ATOMS: atom_id res chain seq x y z
N ASP A 1 1.36 13.08 7.80
CA ASP A 1 1.63 14.27 8.61
C ASP A 1 3.09 14.27 9.08
N GLU A 2 3.58 15.39 9.55
CA GLU A 2 4.97 15.53 9.98
C GLU A 2 5.32 14.69 11.22
N LYS A 3 4.37 14.53 12.12
CA LYS A 3 4.57 13.77 13.35
C LYS A 3 4.84 12.30 13.07
N HIS A 4 4.05 11.70 12.20
CA HIS A 4 4.17 10.28 11.84
C HIS A 4 5.14 10.04 10.68
N GLY A 5 5.57 11.10 9.99
CA GLY A 5 6.35 10.97 8.77
C GLY A 5 5.58 10.23 7.70
N THR A 6 4.30 10.58 7.52
CA THR A 6 3.41 9.89 6.60
C THR A 6 3.56 10.42 5.20
N TYR A 7 3.84 9.52 4.27
CA TYR A 7 3.83 9.78 2.84
C TYR A 7 2.60 9.12 2.23
N LYS A 8 1.99 9.80 1.27
CA LYS A 8 0.82 9.25 0.59
C LYS A 8 0.98 9.31 -0.92
N PHE A 9 0.36 8.37 -1.59
CA PHE A 9 0.34 8.35 -3.05
C PHE A 9 -0.86 7.56 -3.52
N ARG A 10 -1.29 7.86 -4.75
CA ARG A 10 -2.33 7.07 -5.40
C ARG A 10 -1.65 6.04 -6.30
N CYS A 11 -1.80 4.76 -5.99
CA CYS A 11 -1.13 3.72 -6.75
C CYS A 11 -1.73 3.57 -8.16
N PRO A 12 -1.01 2.94 -9.12
CA PRO A 12 -1.52 2.73 -10.46
C PRO A 12 -2.85 1.97 -10.54
N ALA A 13 -3.17 1.18 -9.51
CA ALA A 13 -4.47 0.52 -9.41
C ALA A 13 -5.60 1.45 -8.95
N GLY A 14 -5.28 2.72 -8.64
CA GLY A 14 -6.27 3.74 -8.30
C GLY A 14 -6.58 3.91 -6.82
N HIS A 15 -5.79 3.31 -5.93
CA HIS A 15 -6.02 3.37 -4.49
C HIS A 15 -5.02 4.27 -3.80
N TRP A 16 -5.48 4.99 -2.78
CA TRP A 16 -4.61 5.80 -1.94
C TRP A 16 -3.95 4.95 -0.86
N HIS A 17 -2.65 5.14 -0.69
CA HIS A 17 -1.85 4.47 0.33
C HIS A 17 -1.15 5.50 1.21
N TYR A 18 -1.02 5.16 2.50
CA TYR A 18 -0.39 6.01 3.51
C TYR A 18 0.72 5.20 4.18
N ILE A 19 1.94 5.72 4.16
CA ILE A 19 3.12 5.03 4.68
C ILE A 19 3.73 5.87 5.80
N ASN A 20 3.66 5.37 7.03
CA ASN A 20 4.24 6.03 8.20
C ASN A 20 5.69 5.63 8.36
N THR A 21 6.59 6.62 8.49
CA THR A 21 8.03 6.37 8.60
C THR A 21 8.65 6.76 9.94
N LYS A 22 8.01 7.65 10.71
CA LYS A 22 8.53 8.12 11.99
C LYS A 22 7.85 7.50 13.20
N LEU A 23 6.53 7.29 13.13
CA LEU A 23 5.74 6.68 14.20
C LEU A 23 4.83 5.61 13.60
N PRO A 24 4.53 4.56 14.38
CA PRO A 24 3.59 3.52 13.90
C PRO A 24 2.20 4.08 13.62
N ASN A 25 1.50 3.45 12.69
CA ASN A 25 0.10 3.74 12.43
C ASN A 25 -0.80 3.02 13.45
N HIS A 26 -2.12 3.10 13.25
CA HIS A 26 -3.10 2.47 14.15
C HIS A 26 -3.01 0.93 14.20
N LEU A 27 -2.35 0.32 13.23
CA LEU A 27 -2.08 -1.12 13.21
C LEU A 27 -0.68 -1.46 13.72
N ASN A 28 -0.01 -0.50 14.34
CA ASN A 28 1.35 -0.63 14.86
C ASN A 28 2.38 -0.93 13.75
N ALA A 29 2.15 -0.40 12.55
CA ALA A 29 3.04 -0.57 11.42
C ALA A 29 3.81 0.71 11.10
N GLN A 30 5.08 0.55 10.81
CA GLN A 30 6.00 1.62 10.48
C GLN A 30 7.02 1.09 9.46
N TRP A 31 7.41 1.94 8.50
CA TRP A 31 8.32 1.54 7.43
C TRP A 31 9.62 2.32 7.46
N GLY A 32 10.69 1.68 7.02
CA GLY A 32 11.94 2.36 6.71
C GLY A 32 11.83 3.09 5.38
N PHE A 33 12.53 4.22 5.27
CA PHE A 33 12.53 5.06 4.08
C PHE A 33 13.96 5.51 3.78
N ASN A 34 14.35 5.49 2.49
CA ASN A 34 15.71 5.89 2.08
C ASN A 34 15.94 7.41 2.07
N GLY A 35 14.91 8.22 2.30
CA GLY A 35 15.02 9.68 2.34
C GLY A 35 15.01 10.35 0.97
N ASN A 36 14.83 9.61 -0.11
CA ASN A 36 14.90 10.13 -1.48
C ASN A 36 13.52 10.06 -2.13
N LEU A 37 12.82 11.20 -2.24
CA LEU A 37 11.50 11.25 -2.86
C LEU A 37 11.53 11.15 -4.38
N ASP A 38 12.67 11.34 -5.01
CA ASP A 38 12.81 11.16 -6.46
C ASP A 38 12.89 9.69 -6.84
N LEU A 39 13.57 8.88 -6.01
CA LEU A 39 13.70 7.43 -6.19
C LEU A 39 13.43 6.75 -4.84
N PRO A 40 12.19 6.78 -4.34
CA PRO A 40 11.92 6.29 -2.99
C PRO A 40 12.04 4.78 -2.88
N THR A 41 12.51 4.34 -1.71
CA THR A 41 12.53 2.95 -1.29
C THR A 41 11.96 2.87 0.12
N PHE A 42 10.98 2.00 0.29
CA PHE A 42 10.38 1.73 1.61
C PHE A 42 10.57 0.25 1.95
N THR A 43 10.84 -0.03 3.20
CA THR A 43 11.02 -1.40 3.69
C THR A 43 10.26 -1.61 5.00
N PRO A 44 9.67 -2.78 5.23
CA PRO A 44 9.48 -3.90 4.31
C PRO A 44 8.37 -3.66 3.28
N SER A 45 7.85 -4.71 2.67
CA SER A 45 6.70 -4.63 1.77
C SER A 45 5.48 -4.06 2.50
N ILE A 46 4.56 -3.46 1.75
CA ILE A 46 3.33 -2.88 2.27
C ILE A 46 2.17 -3.75 1.80
N ASN A 47 1.38 -4.24 2.75
CA ASN A 47 0.20 -5.06 2.45
C ASN A 47 -1.03 -4.40 3.06
N GLU A 48 -1.84 -3.77 2.22
CA GLU A 48 -3.07 -3.12 2.65
C GLU A 48 -4.27 -3.98 2.31
N ARG A 49 -5.07 -4.27 3.31
CA ARG A 49 -6.27 -5.09 3.18
C ARG A 49 -7.46 -4.36 3.74
N THR A 50 -8.60 -4.47 3.06
CA THR A 50 -9.87 -4.07 3.63
C THR A 50 -10.58 -5.31 4.12
N GLY A 51 -10.77 -5.39 5.44
CA GLY A 51 -11.36 -6.57 6.08
C GLY A 51 -12.87 -6.48 6.28
N TYR A 52 -13.53 -5.57 5.58
CA TYR A 52 -14.98 -5.44 5.64
C TYR A 52 -15.59 -5.87 4.30
N TYR A 53 -16.86 -6.25 4.36
CA TYR A 53 -17.58 -6.66 3.16
C TYR A 53 -18.01 -5.43 2.38
N VAL A 54 -17.74 -5.43 1.08
CA VAL A 54 -18.24 -4.39 0.18
C VAL A 54 -19.75 -4.49 0.07
N ASN A 55 -20.27 -5.71 0.11
CA ASN A 55 -21.71 -5.96 0.08
C ASN A 55 -22.06 -7.13 1.02
N PRO A 56 -22.37 -6.82 2.29
CA PRO A 56 -22.67 -7.86 3.29
C PRO A 56 -23.88 -8.72 2.94
N GLU A 57 -24.80 -8.19 2.15
CA GLU A 57 -26.01 -8.95 1.74
C GLU A 57 -25.67 -10.06 0.76
N LEU A 58 -24.70 -9.82 -0.13
CA LEU A 58 -24.25 -10.80 -1.10
C LEU A 58 -23.24 -11.78 -0.53
N TYR A 59 -22.45 -11.35 0.48
CA TYR A 59 -21.37 -12.15 1.03
C TYR A 59 -21.45 -12.29 2.56
N PRO A 60 -22.59 -12.71 3.10
CA PRO A 60 -22.79 -12.70 4.56
C PRO A 60 -21.92 -13.70 5.32
N LYS A 61 -21.30 -14.65 4.62
CA LYS A 61 -20.53 -15.72 5.24
C LYS A 61 -19.06 -15.76 4.86
N THR A 62 -18.63 -14.89 3.96
CA THR A 62 -17.24 -14.88 3.50
C THR A 62 -16.45 -13.87 4.31
N LYS A 63 -15.38 -14.34 4.94
CA LYS A 63 -14.39 -13.48 5.59
C LYS A 63 -13.30 -13.08 4.60
N GLU A 64 -13.62 -13.07 3.33
CA GLU A 64 -12.67 -12.66 2.31
C GLU A 64 -12.50 -11.15 2.33
N TYR A 65 -11.28 -10.72 2.15
CA TYR A 65 -11.00 -9.30 2.00
C TYR A 65 -11.58 -8.85 0.67
N SER A 66 -12.35 -7.76 0.69
CA SER A 66 -12.88 -7.16 -0.51
C SER A 66 -11.78 -6.57 -1.39
N TYR A 67 -10.60 -6.33 -0.78
CA TYR A 67 -9.48 -5.70 -1.46
C TYR A 67 -8.19 -6.06 -0.74
N GLN A 68 -7.17 -6.38 -1.52
CA GLN A 68 -5.80 -6.55 -1.03
C GLN A 68 -4.84 -5.94 -2.03
N CYS A 69 -3.98 -5.05 -1.55
CA CYS A 69 -2.90 -4.46 -2.32
C CYS A 69 -1.59 -4.68 -1.59
N HIS A 70 -0.77 -5.59 -2.09
CA HIS A 70 0.51 -5.95 -1.52
C HIS A 70 1.61 -5.53 -2.50
N PHE A 71 2.53 -4.68 -2.06
CA PHE A 71 3.53 -4.13 -2.97
C PHE A 71 4.85 -3.83 -2.27
N ILE A 72 5.88 -3.70 -3.10
CA ILE A 72 7.23 -3.32 -2.69
C ILE A 72 7.59 -2.06 -3.47
N ILE A 73 8.17 -1.07 -2.78
CA ILE A 73 8.66 0.16 -3.42
C ILE A 73 10.17 0.19 -3.33
N THR A 74 10.84 0.19 -4.48
CA THR A 74 12.29 0.21 -4.57
C THR A 74 12.73 1.12 -5.72
N ASN A 75 13.61 2.08 -5.40
CA ASN A 75 14.18 2.99 -6.40
C ASN A 75 13.14 3.64 -7.32
N GLY A 76 12.05 4.14 -6.73
CA GLY A 76 11.01 4.84 -7.45
C GLY A 76 10.07 3.96 -8.25
N LYS A 77 10.12 2.65 -8.04
CA LYS A 77 9.24 1.71 -8.73
C LYS A 77 8.37 0.96 -7.74
N ILE A 78 7.13 0.70 -8.14
CA ILE A 78 6.20 -0.11 -7.36
C ILE A 78 6.07 -1.48 -8.04
N GLN A 79 6.33 -2.53 -7.27
CA GLN A 79 6.16 -3.91 -7.70
C GLN A 79 4.98 -4.50 -6.95
N PHE A 80 3.91 -4.79 -7.66
CA PHE A 80 2.75 -5.45 -7.07
C PHE A 80 3.01 -6.94 -6.94
N CYS A 81 2.79 -7.47 -5.74
CA CYS A 81 2.92 -8.90 -5.50
C CYS A 81 1.76 -9.66 -6.16
N GLY A 82 1.95 -10.95 -6.40
CA GLY A 82 0.97 -11.75 -7.13
C GLY A 82 -0.33 -12.01 -6.38
N ASP A 83 -0.37 -11.71 -5.06
CA ASP A 83 -1.57 -11.89 -4.23
C ASP A 83 -2.48 -10.66 -4.19
N CYS A 84 -2.19 -9.62 -4.98
CA CYS A 84 -3.08 -8.48 -5.11
C CYS A 84 -4.43 -8.90 -5.71
N SER A 85 -5.50 -8.26 -5.23
CA SER A 85 -6.84 -8.52 -5.76
C SER A 85 -7.17 -7.75 -7.03
N HIS A 86 -6.36 -6.76 -7.41
CA HIS A 86 -6.58 -5.97 -8.63
C HIS A 86 -5.78 -6.52 -9.81
N GLY A 87 -6.06 -5.99 -11.01
CA GLY A 87 -5.50 -6.51 -12.26
C GLY A 87 -4.02 -6.25 -12.49
N LEU A 88 -3.35 -5.50 -11.62
CA LEU A 88 -1.92 -5.21 -11.74
C LEU A 88 -1.03 -6.17 -10.96
N ALA A 89 -1.60 -7.22 -10.37
CA ALA A 89 -0.85 -8.23 -9.62
C ALA A 89 0.33 -8.77 -10.45
N GLY A 90 1.50 -8.82 -9.82
CA GLY A 90 2.72 -9.30 -10.47
C GLY A 90 3.44 -8.30 -11.37
N GLN A 91 2.91 -7.10 -11.55
CA GLN A 91 3.50 -6.09 -12.42
C GLN A 91 4.37 -5.09 -11.66
N THR A 92 5.40 -4.60 -12.31
CA THR A 92 6.27 -3.53 -11.81
C THR A 92 6.13 -2.31 -12.72
N MET A 93 5.99 -1.14 -12.14
CA MET A 93 5.85 0.10 -12.90
C MET A 93 6.38 1.29 -12.13
N GLU A 94 6.49 2.43 -12.78
CA GLU A 94 6.92 3.66 -12.14
C GLU A 94 5.94 4.05 -11.02
N LEU A 95 6.50 4.46 -9.88
CA LEU A 95 5.68 4.96 -8.78
C LEU A 95 5.17 6.36 -9.11
N PRO A 96 3.87 6.62 -8.95
CA PRO A 96 3.37 7.99 -9.06
C PRO A 96 3.98 8.91 -8.01
N GLU A 97 3.90 10.21 -8.25
CA GLU A 97 4.42 11.22 -7.33
C GLU A 97 3.81 11.05 -5.94
N MET A 98 4.68 11.11 -4.92
CA MET A 98 4.26 11.03 -3.52
C MET A 98 4.01 12.41 -2.93
N GLU A 99 3.07 12.46 -2.04
CA GLU A 99 2.72 13.68 -1.31
C GLU A 99 3.04 13.58 0.17
#